data_f3ac4259c77bbf53adc2a0e611e624fc
#
_entry.id   f3ac4259c77bbf53adc2a0e611e624fc
#
_cell.length_a   1.000
_cell.length_b   1.000
_cell.length_c   1.000
_cell.angle_alpha   90.00
_cell.angle_beta   90.00
_cell.angle_gamma   90.00
#
_symmetry.space_group_name_H-M   'P 1'
#
loop_
_entity.id
_entity.type
_entity.pdbx_description
1 polymer ?
#
loop_
_entity_poly.entity_id
_entity_poly.type
_entity_poly.pdbx_seq_one_letter_code
_entity_poly.pdbx_strand_id
1 'polypeptide(L)'
;LYGPTNEELVTDIFRTSIKSYKSLPQLLYHIQWKFRDEVRPRFGIMRGREFYMKDAYSFDINDEDAAFSYNKFFFSYLKTFKRLELSAIPMAADTGPIGGNLSHEFIILADTGESKIFTDKRIFDLDSEGSVMDRKSLEDLRKKYEQYYSVADEKFNKDRFEKEVSEENRLITK
;
A
#
# COMPACT_ATOMS: atom_id res chain seq x y z
N LEU A 1 -27.67 -6.04 -1.34
CA LEU A 1 -26.29 -6.29 -1.77
C LEU A 1 -25.34 -6.07 -0.60
N TYR A 2 -24.39 -6.98 -0.44
CA TYR A 2 -23.29 -6.81 0.53
C TYR A 2 -22.16 -5.99 -0.10
N GLY A 3 -21.52 -5.13 0.68
CA GLY A 3 -20.52 -4.19 0.18
C GLY A 3 -19.16 -4.84 -0.12
N PRO A 4 -18.65 -4.74 -1.35
CA PRO A 4 -17.31 -5.22 -1.69
C PRO A 4 -16.20 -4.22 -1.31
N THR A 5 -16.57 -2.95 -1.18
CA THR A 5 -15.70 -1.82 -0.87
C THR A 5 -16.54 -0.63 -0.40
N ASN A 6 -15.94 0.39 0.20
CA ASN A 6 -16.69 1.48 0.84
C ASN A 6 -16.34 2.88 0.33
N GLU A 7 -15.60 3.04 -0.76
CA GLU A 7 -15.25 4.35 -1.29
C GLU A 7 -16.48 5.23 -1.52
N GLU A 8 -17.50 4.70 -2.19
CA GLU A 8 -18.73 5.44 -2.47
C GLU A 8 -19.52 5.75 -1.19
N LEU A 9 -19.65 4.75 -0.29
CA LEU A 9 -20.40 4.91 0.96
C LEU A 9 -19.75 5.98 1.86
N VAL A 10 -18.42 5.91 2.06
CA VAL A 10 -17.71 6.86 2.90
C VAL A 10 -17.72 8.26 2.28
N THR A 11 -17.63 8.37 0.96
CA THR A 11 -17.74 9.65 0.25
C THR A 11 -19.15 10.26 0.42
N ASP A 12 -20.19 9.46 0.40
CA ASP A 12 -21.56 9.95 0.61
C ASP A 12 -21.78 10.42 2.07
N ILE A 13 -21.27 9.66 3.03
CA ILE A 13 -21.29 10.07 4.46
C ILE A 13 -20.51 11.38 4.63
N PHE A 14 -19.33 11.48 4.04
CA PHE A 14 -18.51 12.69 4.08
C PHE A 14 -19.27 13.89 3.50
N ARG A 15 -19.83 13.75 2.29
CA ARG A 15 -20.58 14.81 1.59
C ARG A 15 -21.78 15.32 2.42
N THR A 16 -22.47 14.44 3.11
CA THR A 16 -23.64 14.81 3.93
C THR A 16 -23.24 15.43 5.27
N SER A 17 -22.11 15.04 5.83
CA SER A 17 -21.66 15.44 7.18
C SER A 17 -20.80 16.69 7.19
N ILE A 18 -19.92 16.87 6.19
CA ILE A 18 -18.98 17.99 6.13
C ILE A 18 -19.58 19.16 5.37
N LYS A 19 -19.66 20.31 6.03
CA LYS A 19 -20.29 21.53 5.48
C LYS A 19 -19.29 22.66 5.15
N SER A 20 -18.01 22.47 5.50
CA SER A 20 -16.98 23.50 5.30
C SER A 20 -15.63 22.87 5.02
N TYR A 21 -14.90 23.44 4.07
CA TYR A 21 -13.50 23.08 3.79
C TYR A 21 -12.57 23.28 5.00
N LYS A 22 -12.96 24.11 5.97
CA LYS A 22 -12.22 24.31 7.21
C LYS A 22 -12.16 23.08 8.10
N SER A 23 -13.01 22.09 7.83
CA SER A 23 -13.00 20.78 8.52
C SER A 23 -12.01 19.80 7.91
N LEU A 24 -11.33 20.16 6.83
CA LEU A 24 -10.33 19.33 6.17
C LEU A 24 -8.92 19.60 6.73
N PRO A 25 -8.01 18.63 6.69
CA PRO A 25 -8.21 17.27 6.17
C PRO A 25 -9.02 16.38 7.12
N GLN A 26 -9.70 15.37 6.57
CA GLN A 26 -10.35 14.30 7.34
C GLN A 26 -9.71 12.94 6.98
N LEU A 27 -9.35 12.19 8.00
CA LEU A 27 -8.85 10.82 7.87
C LEU A 27 -9.86 9.89 8.54
N LEU A 28 -10.59 9.15 7.76
CA LEU A 28 -11.61 8.22 8.22
C LEU A 28 -11.12 6.79 8.05
N TYR A 29 -11.49 5.91 8.93
CA TYR A 29 -11.21 4.49 8.77
C TYR A 29 -12.41 3.65 9.20
N HIS A 30 -12.41 2.41 8.75
CA HIS A 30 -13.49 1.48 8.95
C HIS A 30 -12.92 0.07 9.08
N ILE A 31 -13.44 -0.73 9.99
CA ILE A 31 -13.05 -2.12 10.18
C ILE A 31 -14.31 -2.96 10.13
N GLN A 32 -14.51 -3.69 9.05
CA GLN A 32 -15.75 -4.43 8.81
C GLN A 32 -15.55 -5.57 7.81
N TRP A 33 -16.54 -6.45 7.77
CA TRP A 33 -16.70 -7.47 6.75
C TRP A 33 -16.86 -6.86 5.36
N LYS A 34 -16.19 -7.48 4.39
CA LYS A 34 -16.35 -7.22 2.96
C LYS A 34 -16.74 -8.50 2.26
N PHE A 35 -17.49 -8.36 1.17
CA PHE A 35 -18.01 -9.47 0.39
C PHE A 35 -17.67 -9.25 -1.07
N ARG A 36 -16.91 -10.18 -1.65
CA ARG A 36 -16.53 -10.15 -3.07
C ARG A 36 -16.82 -11.48 -3.71
N ASP A 37 -17.23 -11.46 -4.96
CA ASP A 37 -17.47 -12.67 -5.75
C ASP A 37 -16.13 -13.23 -6.27
N GLU A 38 -15.30 -13.71 -5.33
CA GLU A 38 -14.02 -14.31 -5.68
C GLU A 38 -14.23 -15.62 -6.44
N VAL A 39 -13.77 -15.64 -7.69
CA VAL A 39 -13.94 -16.77 -8.60
C VAL A 39 -13.14 -18.01 -8.16
N ARG A 40 -11.98 -17.79 -7.52
CA ARG A 40 -11.05 -18.84 -7.10
C ARG A 40 -10.65 -18.71 -5.64
N PRO A 41 -11.56 -18.97 -4.69
CA PRO A 41 -11.21 -19.00 -3.27
C PRO A 41 -10.11 -20.03 -3.01
N ARG A 42 -9.09 -19.65 -2.25
CA ARG A 42 -7.94 -20.51 -1.94
C ARG A 42 -7.16 -20.00 -0.74
N PHE A 43 -6.23 -20.80 -0.24
CA PHE A 43 -5.39 -20.49 0.93
C PHE A 43 -6.19 -20.20 2.21
N GLY A 44 -7.27 -20.93 2.43
CA GLY A 44 -8.12 -20.77 3.62
C GLY A 44 -8.72 -19.36 3.69
N ILE A 45 -8.42 -18.63 4.74
CA ILE A 45 -8.91 -17.26 4.96
C ILE A 45 -8.20 -16.19 4.14
N MET A 46 -7.09 -16.50 3.48
CA MET A 46 -6.27 -15.51 2.77
C MET A 46 -6.97 -14.98 1.50
N ARG A 47 -7.74 -15.82 0.82
CA ARG A 47 -8.46 -15.43 -0.39
C ARG A 47 -9.84 -16.05 -0.42
N GLY A 48 -10.79 -15.40 0.22
CA GLY A 48 -12.17 -15.83 0.34
C GLY A 48 -13.16 -14.84 -0.26
N ARG A 49 -14.44 -15.20 -0.22
CA ARG A 49 -15.55 -14.34 -0.65
C ARG A 49 -16.04 -13.42 0.45
N GLU A 50 -15.76 -13.76 1.69
CA GLU A 50 -16.09 -13.03 2.89
C GLU A 50 -14.82 -12.85 3.72
N PHE A 51 -14.45 -11.62 4.02
CA PHE A 51 -13.22 -11.33 4.75
C PHE A 51 -13.32 -10.03 5.56
N TYR A 52 -12.49 -9.93 6.58
CA TYR A 52 -12.41 -8.76 7.43
C TYR A 52 -11.37 -7.80 6.88
N MET A 53 -11.76 -6.55 6.68
CA MET A 53 -10.86 -5.52 6.14
C MET A 53 -10.87 -4.27 7.02
N LYS A 54 -9.70 -3.73 7.26
CA LYS A 54 -9.53 -2.34 7.67
C LYS A 54 -9.25 -1.51 6.41
N ASP A 55 -10.11 -0.60 6.11
CA ASP A 55 -9.95 0.39 5.06
C ASP A 55 -9.90 1.80 5.64
N ALA A 56 -9.20 2.71 4.98
CA ALA A 56 -9.07 4.09 5.41
C ALA A 56 -9.12 5.03 4.21
N TYR A 57 -9.63 6.23 4.44
CA TYR A 57 -9.95 7.21 3.41
C TYR A 57 -9.50 8.59 3.86
N SER A 58 -8.83 9.33 3.00
CA SER A 58 -8.48 10.71 3.25
C SER A 58 -9.29 11.65 2.36
N PHE A 59 -9.67 12.78 2.91
CA PHE A 59 -10.33 13.88 2.21
C PHE A 59 -9.52 15.14 2.47
N ASP A 60 -8.94 15.67 1.43
CA ASP A 60 -7.96 16.73 1.48
C ASP A 60 -8.42 17.94 0.65
N ILE A 61 -7.80 19.11 0.84
CA ILE A 61 -8.21 20.34 0.14
C ILE A 61 -7.66 20.38 -1.28
N ASN A 62 -6.46 19.80 -1.48
CA ASN A 62 -5.73 19.84 -2.74
C ASN A 62 -4.83 18.61 -2.88
N ASP A 63 -4.22 18.45 -4.03
CA ASP A 63 -3.36 17.31 -4.36
C ASP A 63 -2.11 17.21 -3.46
N GLU A 64 -1.56 18.34 -3.02
CA GLU A 64 -0.39 18.36 -2.13
C GLU A 64 -0.75 17.82 -0.72
N ASP A 65 -1.92 18.19 -0.22
CA ASP A 65 -2.45 17.68 1.04
C ASP A 65 -2.80 16.19 0.92
N ALA A 66 -3.38 15.78 -0.20
CA ALA A 66 -3.69 14.39 -0.49
C ALA A 66 -2.40 13.53 -0.56
N ALA A 67 -1.36 14.02 -1.23
CA ALA A 67 -0.05 13.35 -1.25
C ALA A 67 0.56 13.24 0.14
N PHE A 68 0.41 14.25 0.99
CA PHE A 68 0.86 14.19 2.38
C PHE A 68 0.07 13.16 3.20
N SER A 69 -1.24 13.10 3.06
CA SER A 69 -2.08 12.08 3.69
C SER A 69 -1.71 10.67 3.20
N TYR A 70 -1.43 10.51 1.91
CA TYR A 70 -0.92 9.27 1.33
C TYR A 70 0.39 8.83 1.99
N ASN A 71 1.37 9.73 2.12
CA ASN A 71 2.65 9.45 2.76
C ASN A 71 2.50 9.09 4.24
N LYS A 72 1.51 9.67 4.96
CA LYS A 72 1.16 9.24 6.33
C LYS A 72 0.67 7.80 6.37
N PHE A 73 -0.20 7.40 5.43
CA PHE A 73 -0.66 6.01 5.33
C PHE A 73 0.49 5.06 4.97
N PHE A 74 1.32 5.42 4.02
CA PHE A 74 2.50 4.65 3.65
C PHE A 74 3.39 4.36 4.88
N PHE A 75 3.74 5.40 5.63
CA PHE A 75 4.51 5.27 6.86
C PHE A 75 3.79 4.44 7.94
N SER A 76 2.48 4.66 8.09
CA SER A 76 1.66 3.91 9.05
C SER A 76 1.64 2.41 8.73
N TYR A 77 1.57 2.03 7.46
CA TYR A 77 1.64 0.63 7.04
C TYR A 77 3.01 0.01 7.30
N LEU A 78 4.11 0.70 6.99
CA LEU A 78 5.46 0.23 7.33
C LEU A 78 5.57 -0.07 8.83
N LYS A 79 5.11 0.85 9.68
CA LYS A 79 5.10 0.64 11.14
C LYS A 79 4.20 -0.51 11.57
N THR A 80 3.04 -0.63 10.95
CA THR A 80 2.08 -1.71 11.26
C THR A 80 2.68 -3.07 10.96
N PHE A 81 3.24 -3.26 9.78
CA PHE A 81 3.87 -4.53 9.40
C PHE A 81 5.09 -4.85 10.27
N LYS A 82 5.92 -3.84 10.55
CA LYS A 82 7.06 -4.01 11.48
C LYS A 82 6.60 -4.48 12.87
N ARG A 83 5.54 -3.87 13.43
CA ARG A 83 4.97 -4.28 14.74
C ARG A 83 4.33 -5.66 14.73
N LEU A 84 3.86 -6.12 13.57
CA LEU A 84 3.35 -7.47 13.38
C LEU A 84 4.45 -8.49 13.06
N GLU A 85 5.72 -8.05 13.03
CA GLU A 85 6.89 -8.87 12.66
C GLU A 85 6.77 -9.48 11.26
N LEU A 86 6.09 -8.75 10.35
CA LEU A 86 5.92 -9.13 8.96
C LEU A 86 6.91 -8.38 8.08
N SER A 87 7.68 -9.11 7.28
CA SER A 87 8.55 -8.54 6.26
C SER A 87 7.71 -8.10 5.06
N ALA A 88 7.37 -6.82 5.01
CA ALA A 88 6.57 -6.25 3.93
C ALA A 88 7.43 -5.37 3.03
N ILE A 89 7.30 -5.58 1.71
CA ILE A 89 7.96 -4.76 0.69
C ILE A 89 6.92 -3.85 0.05
N PRO A 90 7.05 -2.52 0.18
CA PRO A 90 6.21 -1.60 -0.59
C PRO A 90 6.66 -1.59 -2.05
N MET A 91 5.78 -1.99 -2.94
CA MET A 91 6.02 -2.03 -4.38
C MET A 91 5.07 -1.08 -5.09
N ALA A 92 5.58 -0.33 -6.07
CA ALA A 92 4.74 0.50 -6.91
C ALA A 92 3.73 -0.37 -7.69
N ALA A 93 2.46 -0.03 -7.58
CA ALA A 93 1.35 -0.73 -8.20
C ALA A 93 0.66 0.13 -9.25
N ASP A 94 -0.14 -0.50 -10.11
CA ASP A 94 -1.00 0.23 -11.03
C ASP A 94 -2.18 0.83 -10.28
N THR A 95 -2.56 2.05 -10.64
CA THR A 95 -3.69 2.76 -10.01
C THR A 95 -5.05 2.15 -10.37
N GLY A 96 -5.09 1.30 -11.38
CA GLY A 96 -6.30 0.63 -11.83
C GLY A 96 -7.38 1.60 -12.35
N PRO A 97 -8.64 1.14 -12.41
CA PRO A 97 -9.76 1.95 -12.96
C PRO A 97 -10.13 3.16 -12.07
N ILE A 98 -9.71 3.17 -10.81
CA ILE A 98 -9.99 4.29 -9.88
C ILE A 98 -9.14 5.52 -10.25
N GLY A 99 -7.99 5.31 -10.90
CA GLY A 99 -7.08 6.38 -11.31
C GLY A 99 -6.15 6.85 -10.18
N GLY A 100 -5.52 8.00 -10.39
CA GLY A 100 -4.50 8.56 -9.50
C GLY A 100 -3.09 8.37 -10.04
N ASN A 101 -2.10 8.93 -9.35
CA ASN A 101 -0.69 8.90 -9.74
C ASN A 101 0.24 8.26 -8.69
N LEU A 102 -0.31 7.86 -7.55
CA LEU A 102 0.40 7.15 -6.50
C LEU A 102 -0.36 5.87 -6.13
N SER A 103 0.30 4.73 -6.22
CA SER A 103 -0.23 3.45 -5.79
C SER A 103 0.90 2.53 -5.33
N HIS A 104 0.72 1.91 -4.17
CA HIS A 104 1.64 0.91 -3.63
C HIS A 104 0.88 -0.29 -3.09
N GLU A 105 1.48 -1.45 -3.26
CA GLU A 105 1.11 -2.69 -2.59
C GLU A 105 2.21 -3.07 -1.60
N PHE A 106 1.81 -3.47 -0.40
CA PHE A 106 2.74 -4.00 0.61
C PHE A 106 2.73 -5.52 0.51
N ILE A 107 3.73 -6.07 -0.15
CA ILE A 107 3.83 -7.51 -0.39
C ILE A 107 4.49 -8.17 0.82
N ILE A 108 3.80 -9.14 1.40
CA ILE A 108 4.33 -9.97 2.49
C ILE A 108 4.98 -11.20 1.91
N LEU A 109 6.24 -11.44 2.29
CA LEU A 109 6.97 -12.62 1.85
C LEU A 109 6.52 -13.87 2.60
N ALA A 110 6.23 -14.94 1.85
CA ALA A 110 5.84 -16.23 2.41
C ALA A 110 6.21 -17.36 1.43
N ASP A 111 6.68 -18.49 1.96
CA ASP A 111 7.04 -19.67 1.15
C ASP A 111 5.86 -20.19 0.30
N THR A 112 4.65 -19.96 0.78
CA THR A 112 3.39 -20.30 0.09
C THR A 112 2.87 -19.19 -0.84
N GLY A 113 3.65 -18.15 -1.09
CA GLY A 113 3.28 -17.01 -1.93
C GLY A 113 2.87 -17.42 -3.35
N GLU A 114 1.93 -16.68 -3.94
CA GLU A 114 1.40 -16.95 -5.28
C GLU A 114 2.37 -16.52 -6.39
N SER A 115 3.02 -15.38 -6.21
CA SER A 115 3.89 -14.75 -7.21
C SER A 115 5.34 -14.74 -6.75
N LYS A 116 6.26 -14.80 -7.71
CA LYS A 116 7.67 -14.53 -7.43
C LYS A 116 7.91 -13.04 -7.35
N ILE A 117 8.77 -12.65 -6.44
CA ILE A 117 9.21 -11.26 -6.25
C ILE A 117 10.68 -11.17 -6.59
N PHE A 118 11.02 -10.16 -7.39
CA PHE A 118 12.37 -9.78 -7.76
C PHE A 118 12.69 -8.44 -7.12
N THR A 119 13.60 -8.44 -6.16
CA THR A 119 13.85 -7.22 -5.37
C THR A 119 15.34 -7.04 -5.05
N ASP A 120 15.69 -5.80 -4.78
CA ASP A 120 16.96 -5.45 -4.15
C ASP A 120 16.86 -5.70 -2.64
N LYS A 121 17.65 -6.64 -2.11
CA LYS A 121 17.59 -7.01 -0.70
C LYS A 121 17.89 -5.85 0.27
N ARG A 122 18.56 -4.78 -0.18
CA ARG A 122 18.84 -3.59 0.64
C ARG A 122 17.57 -2.86 1.06
N ILE A 123 16.42 -3.14 0.43
CA ILE A 123 15.13 -2.56 0.83
C ILE A 123 14.75 -2.95 2.29
N PHE A 124 15.22 -4.10 2.76
CA PHE A 124 14.97 -4.58 4.13
C PHE A 124 15.82 -3.85 5.18
N ASP A 125 16.94 -3.25 4.77
CA ASP A 125 17.81 -2.49 5.67
C ASP A 125 17.33 -1.06 5.88
N LEU A 126 16.25 -0.67 5.19
CA LEU A 126 15.69 0.66 5.31
C LEU A 126 15.00 0.84 6.66
N ASP A 127 15.47 1.82 7.42
CA ASP A 127 14.83 2.18 8.68
C ASP A 127 13.58 3.03 8.44
N SER A 128 12.47 2.57 8.99
CA SER A 128 11.19 3.27 9.02
C SER A 128 10.89 3.93 10.38
N GLU A 129 11.87 4.02 11.28
CA GLU A 129 11.67 4.50 12.66
C GLU A 129 11.67 6.03 12.81
N GLY A 130 11.54 6.78 11.74
CA GLY A 130 11.43 8.24 11.81
C GLY A 130 10.34 8.69 12.79
N SER A 131 10.69 9.61 13.69
CA SER A 131 9.73 10.23 14.62
C SER A 131 9.08 11.50 14.06
N VAL A 132 9.61 12.04 12.97
CA VAL A 132 9.17 13.31 12.39
C VAL A 132 8.14 13.05 11.30
N MET A 133 6.94 13.56 11.51
CA MET A 133 5.78 13.39 10.62
C MET A 133 5.53 14.63 9.75
N ASP A 134 6.59 15.38 9.39
CA ASP A 134 6.47 16.50 8.46
C ASP A 134 6.38 16.02 6.99
N ARG A 135 5.91 16.90 6.11
CA ARG A 135 5.68 16.60 4.69
C ARG A 135 6.93 16.06 4.00
N LYS A 136 8.06 16.76 4.21
CA LYS A 136 9.31 16.45 3.53
C LYS A 136 9.86 15.09 3.98
N SER A 137 9.93 14.87 5.29
CA SER A 137 10.45 13.62 5.86
C SER A 137 9.65 12.39 5.40
N LEU A 138 8.33 12.48 5.33
CA LEU A 138 7.48 11.38 4.86
C LEU A 138 7.59 11.16 3.34
N GLU A 139 7.70 12.22 2.56
CA GLU A 139 7.94 12.12 1.13
C GLU A 139 9.31 11.51 0.82
N ASP A 140 10.36 11.97 1.50
CA ASP A 140 11.72 11.46 1.35
C ASP A 140 11.80 9.97 1.75
N LEU A 141 11.08 9.56 2.81
CA LEU A 141 10.97 8.17 3.20
C LEU A 141 10.34 7.32 2.08
N ARG A 142 9.20 7.73 1.54
CA ARG A 142 8.55 7.00 0.44
C ARG A 142 9.48 6.91 -0.78
N LYS A 143 10.06 8.03 -1.21
CA LYS A 143 11.00 8.07 -2.34
C LYS A 143 12.22 7.18 -2.10
N LYS A 144 12.69 7.05 -0.87
CA LYS A 144 13.80 6.17 -0.52
C LYS A 144 13.46 4.69 -0.80
N TYR A 145 12.23 4.25 -0.50
CA TYR A 145 11.78 2.90 -0.86
C TYR A 145 11.62 2.73 -2.37
N GLU A 146 11.09 3.74 -3.07
CA GLU A 146 10.89 3.73 -4.53
C GLU A 146 12.19 3.68 -5.34
N GLN A 147 13.35 4.01 -4.75
CA GLN A 147 14.65 3.92 -5.40
C GLN A 147 15.13 2.47 -5.58
N TYR A 148 14.59 1.54 -4.81
CA TYR A 148 14.99 0.15 -4.89
C TYR A 148 14.09 -0.62 -5.86
N TYR A 149 14.72 -1.39 -6.73
CA TYR A 149 14.00 -2.27 -7.64
C TYR A 149 13.20 -3.30 -6.83
N SER A 150 11.91 -3.36 -7.05
CA SER A 150 11.04 -4.38 -6.48
C SER A 150 9.80 -4.57 -7.35
N VAL A 151 9.63 -5.75 -7.92
CA VAL A 151 8.51 -6.08 -8.80
C VAL A 151 8.07 -7.54 -8.65
N ALA A 152 6.79 -7.81 -8.94
CA ALA A 152 6.31 -9.17 -9.13
C ALA A 152 6.71 -9.72 -10.52
N ASP A 153 6.65 -11.04 -10.69
CA ASP A 153 7.03 -11.74 -11.91
C ASP A 153 6.31 -11.23 -13.17
N GLU A 154 5.07 -10.79 -13.06
CA GLU A 154 4.29 -10.21 -14.16
C GLU A 154 4.91 -8.93 -14.76
N LYS A 155 5.66 -8.18 -13.94
CA LYS A 155 6.32 -6.92 -14.31
C LYS A 155 7.84 -7.05 -14.40
N PHE A 156 8.37 -8.26 -14.27
CA PHE A 156 9.80 -8.51 -14.26
C PHE A 156 10.46 -8.20 -15.61
N ASN A 157 11.52 -7.41 -15.56
CA ASN A 157 12.40 -7.14 -16.69
C ASN A 157 13.84 -7.48 -16.30
N LYS A 158 14.39 -8.51 -16.93
CA LYS A 158 15.72 -9.04 -16.61
C LYS A 158 16.82 -8.00 -16.80
N ASP A 159 16.84 -7.33 -17.94
CA ASP A 159 17.91 -6.38 -18.28
C ASP A 159 17.91 -5.18 -17.32
N ARG A 160 16.72 -4.70 -16.96
CA ARG A 160 16.55 -3.65 -15.99
C ARG A 160 17.00 -4.10 -14.59
N PHE A 161 16.60 -5.29 -14.16
CA PHE A 161 16.98 -5.85 -12.86
C PHE A 161 18.50 -6.04 -12.74
N GLU A 162 19.14 -6.57 -13.79
CA GLU A 162 20.59 -6.78 -13.83
C GLU A 162 21.37 -5.46 -13.89
N LYS A 163 20.78 -4.42 -14.45
CA LYS A 163 21.37 -3.08 -14.52
C LYS A 163 21.26 -2.31 -13.21
N GLU A 164 20.10 -2.38 -12.55
CA GLU A 164 19.78 -1.58 -11.37
C GLU A 164 20.22 -2.24 -10.06
N VAL A 165 20.33 -3.58 -10.04
CA VAL A 165 20.65 -4.35 -8.83
C VAL A 165 21.92 -5.16 -9.04
N SER A 166 22.95 -4.91 -8.21
CA SER A 166 24.19 -5.72 -8.24
C SER A 166 23.90 -7.17 -7.87
N GLU A 167 24.64 -8.11 -8.43
CA GLU A 167 24.41 -9.56 -8.28
C GLU A 167 24.27 -9.98 -6.81
N GLU A 168 25.12 -9.45 -5.95
CA GLU A 168 25.13 -9.71 -4.50
C GLU A 168 23.86 -9.24 -3.79
N ASN A 169 23.14 -8.24 -4.34
CA ASN A 169 21.92 -7.67 -3.75
C ASN A 169 20.62 -8.21 -4.38
N ARG A 170 20.71 -9.06 -5.40
CA ARG A 170 19.54 -9.65 -6.03
C ARG A 170 18.89 -10.67 -5.12
N LEU A 171 17.62 -10.49 -4.86
CA LEU A 171 16.77 -11.43 -4.13
C LEU A 171 15.60 -11.84 -5.02
N ILE A 172 15.40 -13.15 -5.15
CA ILE A 172 14.24 -13.74 -5.83
C ILE A 172 13.56 -14.63 -4.80
N THR A 173 12.33 -14.29 -4.46
CA THR A 173 11.57 -14.98 -3.40
C THR A 173 10.07 -15.02 -3.74
N LYS A 174 9.26 -15.53 -2.84
CA LYS A 174 7.80 -15.54 -2.95
C LYS A 174 7.16 -14.82 -1.77
#